data_651d722bd88fc00b6b689b631f101ec0
#
_entry.id   651d722bd88fc00b6b689b631f101ec0
#
_cell.length_a   1.000
_cell.length_b   1.000
_cell.length_c   1.000
_cell.angle_alpha   90.00
_cell.angle_beta   90.00
_cell.angle_gamma   90.00
#
_symmetry.space_group_name_H-M   'P 1'
#
loop_
_entity.id
_entity.type
_entity.pdbx_description
1 polymer ?
#
loop_
_entity_poly.entity_id
_entity_poly.type
_entity_poly.pdbx_seq_one_letter_code
_entity_poly.pdbx_strand_id
1 'polypeptide(L)'
;MTSRASRRFVAPPALRAGDRVAVVAPAGPFDQAALDTGLAVLAGRYEPVVGSGLGARHRYLAGDDRRRGAELIAAVADPTVRGIVAARGGYGSMRLLDRLRPVLAAARVPKVLVGFSDITVLHLAWQARGWRSVHGPVVTQLGTQPPDVLARLFQLLESTDKAAPPLFGTTLVGGGAEGPLLGGNLSLLTRLLGTPWLPRLEGAILLLEDVGERPYRLDRMWTHLALAGVFRRVRGIVLGDFTDCEEPDGDYTSRAVLADLASETGLPCVWEVPIGHGAVNYPVPLGARVCLDGDGGSLQFLEPAVGEPGPSAARLVGRPRRPRPAPHGTGPPQRHPRSTGRGRRP
;
A
#
# COMPACT_ATOMS: atom_id res chain seq x y z
N MET A 1 13.06 4.06 33.55
CA MET A 1 12.73 3.46 32.22
C MET A 1 12.50 4.61 31.26
N THR A 2 13.45 4.90 30.40
CA THR A 2 13.32 5.97 29.39
C THR A 2 12.32 5.54 28.33
N SER A 3 11.19 6.27 28.25
CA SER A 3 10.21 6.13 27.18
C SER A 3 10.93 6.30 25.84
N ARG A 4 11.22 5.20 25.15
CA ARG A 4 11.62 5.27 23.74
C ARG A 4 10.44 5.83 22.97
N ALA A 5 10.56 7.07 22.50
CA ALA A 5 9.56 7.71 21.67
C ALA A 5 9.13 6.76 20.55
N SER A 6 7.80 6.52 20.42
CA SER A 6 7.27 5.67 19.37
C SER A 6 7.69 6.24 18.01
N ARG A 7 8.18 5.40 17.11
CA ARG A 7 8.61 5.83 15.77
C ARG A 7 7.44 6.47 15.03
N ARG A 8 7.61 7.73 14.61
CA ARG A 8 6.61 8.41 13.79
C ARG A 8 6.78 8.02 12.33
N PHE A 9 5.71 7.56 11.71
CA PHE A 9 5.67 7.23 10.27
C PHE A 9 5.28 8.45 9.45
N VAL A 10 5.98 8.69 8.35
CA VAL A 10 5.72 9.80 7.44
C VAL A 10 4.49 9.47 6.59
N ALA A 11 3.48 10.35 6.64
CA ALA A 11 2.31 10.26 5.79
C ALA A 11 2.67 10.68 4.35
N PRO A 12 2.23 9.96 3.32
CA PRO A 12 2.32 10.43 1.95
C PRO A 12 1.43 11.66 1.75
N PRO A 13 1.74 12.54 0.80
CA PRO A 13 0.85 13.63 0.43
C PRO A 13 -0.52 13.13 -0.01
N ALA A 14 -1.58 13.82 0.42
CA ALA A 14 -2.95 13.53 0.01
C ALA A 14 -3.11 13.56 -1.51
N LEU A 15 -3.94 12.68 -2.03
CA LEU A 15 -4.37 12.71 -3.43
C LEU A 15 -5.43 13.79 -3.64
N ARG A 16 -5.48 14.32 -4.86
CA ARG A 16 -6.46 15.29 -5.32
C ARG A 16 -7.12 14.77 -6.60
N ALA A 17 -8.30 15.28 -6.90
CA ALA A 17 -8.96 14.98 -8.16
C ALA A 17 -8.03 15.24 -9.37
N GLY A 18 -7.95 14.29 -10.28
CA GLY A 18 -7.08 14.34 -11.46
C GLY A 18 -5.60 13.95 -11.21
N ASP A 19 -5.21 13.63 -9.98
CA ASP A 19 -3.85 13.12 -9.73
C ASP A 19 -3.61 11.79 -10.45
N ARG A 20 -2.40 11.61 -10.97
CA ARG A 20 -1.99 10.38 -11.63
C ARG A 20 -1.73 9.27 -10.62
N VAL A 21 -2.46 8.16 -10.79
CA VAL A 21 -2.38 6.98 -9.92
C VAL A 21 -1.96 5.77 -10.75
N ALA A 22 -0.78 5.23 -10.48
CA ALA A 22 -0.28 4.05 -11.17
C ALA A 22 -1.01 2.80 -10.69
N VAL A 23 -1.52 2.03 -11.62
CA VAL A 23 -2.04 0.67 -11.39
C VAL A 23 -0.93 -0.31 -11.72
N VAL A 24 -0.54 -1.11 -10.74
CA VAL A 24 0.58 -2.06 -10.86
C VAL A 24 0.12 -3.48 -10.55
N ALA A 25 0.68 -4.47 -11.25
CA ALA A 25 0.41 -5.89 -10.99
C ALA A 25 1.69 -6.60 -10.47
N PRO A 26 2.06 -6.40 -9.18
CA PRO A 26 3.30 -6.94 -8.64
C PRO A 26 3.21 -8.43 -8.27
N ALA A 27 2.02 -9.00 -8.26
CA ALA A 27 1.71 -10.33 -7.75
C ALA A 27 1.11 -11.26 -8.81
N GLY A 28 -0.08 -11.78 -8.57
CA GLY A 28 -0.79 -12.71 -9.46
C GLY A 28 -1.49 -12.03 -10.63
N PRO A 29 -1.84 -12.82 -11.67
CA PRO A 29 -2.68 -12.35 -12.76
C PRO A 29 -4.11 -12.11 -12.28
N PHE A 30 -4.86 -11.32 -13.01
CA PHE A 30 -6.20 -10.86 -12.65
C PHE A 30 -7.21 -11.11 -13.77
N ASP A 31 -8.49 -10.99 -13.45
CA ASP A 31 -9.58 -10.94 -14.41
C ASP A 31 -9.67 -9.55 -15.04
N GLN A 32 -9.76 -9.48 -16.38
CA GLN A 32 -9.74 -8.21 -17.11
C GLN A 32 -11.03 -7.40 -16.85
N ALA A 33 -12.19 -8.06 -16.83
CA ALA A 33 -13.46 -7.36 -16.62
C ALA A 33 -13.55 -6.74 -15.22
N ALA A 34 -13.05 -7.47 -14.21
CA ALA A 34 -12.94 -6.94 -12.85
C ALA A 34 -11.97 -5.75 -12.77
N LEU A 35 -10.83 -5.82 -13.49
CA LEU A 35 -9.91 -4.69 -13.59
C LEU A 35 -10.56 -3.48 -14.24
N ASP A 36 -11.24 -3.66 -15.37
CA ASP A 36 -11.88 -2.56 -16.13
C ASP A 36 -12.93 -1.85 -15.27
N THR A 37 -13.73 -2.62 -14.53
CA THR A 37 -14.72 -2.07 -13.60
C THR A 37 -14.05 -1.26 -12.48
N GLY A 38 -12.96 -1.77 -11.89
CA GLY A 38 -12.22 -1.05 -10.87
C GLY A 38 -11.49 0.18 -11.40
N LEU A 39 -10.98 0.13 -12.63
CA LEU A 39 -10.39 1.30 -13.30
C LEU A 39 -11.43 2.40 -13.52
N ALA A 40 -12.68 2.06 -13.86
CA ALA A 40 -13.76 3.04 -13.97
C ALA A 40 -14.04 3.75 -12.64
N VAL A 41 -14.01 3.03 -11.51
CA VAL A 41 -14.13 3.64 -10.18
C VAL A 41 -12.99 4.62 -9.90
N LEU A 42 -11.73 4.25 -10.20
CA LEU A 42 -10.58 5.15 -10.02
C LEU A 42 -10.65 6.36 -10.94
N ALA A 43 -11.05 6.17 -12.20
CA ALA A 43 -11.16 7.22 -13.21
C ALA A 43 -12.23 8.27 -12.87
N GLY A 44 -13.19 7.94 -12.02
CA GLY A 44 -14.14 8.90 -11.48
C GLY A 44 -13.52 9.98 -10.59
N ARG A 45 -12.26 9.80 -10.16
CA ARG A 45 -11.54 10.76 -9.26
C ARG A 45 -10.14 11.09 -9.71
N TYR A 46 -9.40 10.14 -10.28
CA TYR A 46 -7.97 10.24 -10.60
C TYR A 46 -7.72 9.94 -12.07
N GLU A 47 -6.48 10.13 -12.52
CA GLU A 47 -5.98 9.65 -13.81
C GLU A 47 -5.26 8.30 -13.60
N PRO A 48 -5.90 7.14 -13.89
CA PRO A 48 -5.24 5.85 -13.78
C PRO A 48 -4.15 5.70 -14.84
N VAL A 49 -2.93 5.41 -14.41
CA VAL A 49 -1.79 5.14 -15.31
C VAL A 49 -1.58 3.63 -15.37
N VAL A 50 -1.88 3.04 -16.51
CA VAL A 50 -1.82 1.59 -16.74
C VAL A 50 -0.73 1.29 -17.75
N GLY A 51 0.26 0.47 -17.36
CA GLY A 51 1.30 0.02 -18.30
C GLY A 51 0.75 -0.97 -19.33
N SER A 52 1.22 -0.88 -20.57
CA SER A 52 0.79 -1.76 -21.67
C SER A 52 1.03 -3.27 -21.41
N GLY A 53 1.94 -3.60 -20.50
CA GLY A 53 2.23 -4.97 -20.10
C GLY A 53 1.45 -5.47 -18.88
N LEU A 54 0.51 -4.68 -18.30
CA LEU A 54 -0.16 -5.01 -17.03
C LEU A 54 -0.82 -6.40 -17.07
N GLY A 55 -1.49 -6.77 -18.17
CA GLY A 55 -2.18 -8.05 -18.36
C GLY A 55 -1.28 -9.24 -18.70
N ALA A 56 0.05 -9.10 -18.69
CA ALA A 56 0.97 -10.19 -18.96
C ALA A 56 0.79 -11.34 -17.96
N ARG A 57 1.02 -12.59 -18.43
CA ARG A 57 0.93 -13.79 -17.59
C ARG A 57 2.21 -14.63 -17.72
N HIS A 58 2.70 -15.08 -16.59
CA HIS A 58 3.79 -16.06 -16.50
C HIS A 58 3.50 -17.04 -15.37
N ARG A 59 2.98 -18.22 -15.69
CA ARG A 59 2.50 -19.20 -14.69
C ARG A 59 1.44 -18.55 -13.78
N TYR A 60 1.70 -18.51 -12.49
CA TYR A 60 0.85 -17.89 -11.44
C TYR A 60 1.17 -16.42 -11.19
N LEU A 61 2.03 -15.78 -12.00
CA LEU A 61 2.46 -14.38 -11.86
C LEU A 61 1.87 -13.51 -12.96
N ALA A 62 1.65 -12.24 -12.69
CA ALA A 62 1.28 -11.23 -13.67
C ALA A 62 2.49 -10.78 -14.50
N GLY A 63 3.05 -11.71 -15.28
CA GLY A 63 4.31 -11.53 -16.02
C GLY A 63 5.53 -11.93 -15.20
N ASP A 64 6.72 -11.87 -15.81
CA ASP A 64 7.98 -12.20 -15.16
C ASP A 64 8.41 -11.15 -14.13
N ASP A 65 9.41 -11.46 -13.30
CA ASP A 65 9.91 -10.57 -12.26
C ASP A 65 10.52 -9.27 -12.82
N ARG A 66 11.05 -9.33 -14.06
CA ARG A 66 11.64 -8.16 -14.73
C ARG A 66 10.54 -7.16 -15.08
N ARG A 67 9.47 -7.62 -15.70
CA ARG A 67 8.32 -6.77 -16.07
C ARG A 67 7.66 -6.19 -14.84
N ARG A 68 7.27 -7.04 -13.86
CA ARG A 68 6.59 -6.61 -12.63
C ARG A 68 7.42 -5.63 -11.81
N GLY A 69 8.73 -5.91 -11.70
CA GLY A 69 9.68 -5.05 -11.01
C GLY A 69 9.88 -3.72 -11.72
N ALA A 70 10.04 -3.72 -13.04
CA ALA A 70 10.20 -2.48 -13.82
C ALA A 70 8.99 -1.56 -13.70
N GLU A 71 7.78 -2.11 -13.77
CA GLU A 71 6.53 -1.36 -13.59
C GLU A 71 6.46 -0.69 -12.22
N LEU A 72 6.69 -1.45 -11.15
CA LEU A 72 6.63 -0.91 -9.79
C LEU A 72 7.76 0.11 -9.53
N ILE A 73 8.98 -0.14 -10.03
CA ILE A 73 10.09 0.82 -9.95
C ILE A 73 9.74 2.12 -10.66
N ALA A 74 9.18 2.04 -11.88
CA ALA A 74 8.75 3.22 -12.62
C ALA A 74 7.67 4.00 -11.85
N ALA A 75 6.67 3.31 -11.30
CA ALA A 75 5.63 3.95 -10.49
C ALA A 75 6.18 4.67 -9.24
N VAL A 76 7.18 4.09 -8.58
CA VAL A 76 7.84 4.74 -7.44
C VAL A 76 8.71 5.93 -7.87
N ALA A 77 9.44 5.80 -8.99
CA ALA A 77 10.40 6.81 -9.45
C ALA A 77 9.76 8.02 -10.15
N ASP A 78 8.63 7.84 -10.85
CA ASP A 78 7.98 8.90 -11.63
C ASP A 78 7.42 10.00 -10.72
N PRO A 79 7.94 11.24 -10.74
CA PRO A 79 7.48 12.32 -9.87
C PRO A 79 6.05 12.78 -10.17
N THR A 80 5.49 12.44 -11.33
CA THR A 80 4.12 12.80 -11.71
C THR A 80 3.08 11.83 -11.14
N VAL A 81 3.48 10.60 -10.80
CA VAL A 81 2.64 9.61 -10.13
C VAL A 81 2.54 9.94 -8.65
N ARG A 82 1.32 10.11 -8.14
CA ARG A 82 1.06 10.48 -6.75
C ARG A 82 0.66 9.29 -5.89
N GLY A 83 0.01 8.28 -6.48
CA GLY A 83 -0.44 7.07 -5.81
C GLY A 83 -0.12 5.80 -6.62
N ILE A 84 -0.07 4.69 -5.93
CA ILE A 84 0.15 3.35 -6.49
C ILE A 84 -0.94 2.45 -5.92
N VAL A 85 -1.72 1.83 -6.77
CA VAL A 85 -2.77 0.87 -6.38
C VAL A 85 -2.48 -0.47 -7.05
N ALA A 86 -2.48 -1.55 -6.27
CA ALA A 86 -2.26 -2.88 -6.81
C ALA A 86 -3.51 -3.36 -7.57
N ALA A 87 -3.29 -3.96 -8.75
CA ALA A 87 -4.36 -4.55 -9.55
C ALA A 87 -4.99 -5.73 -8.82
N ARG A 88 -4.16 -6.61 -8.24
CA ARG A 88 -4.56 -7.81 -7.49
C ARG A 88 -3.44 -8.24 -6.55
N GLY A 89 -3.80 -9.01 -5.50
CA GLY A 89 -2.89 -9.81 -4.69
C GLY A 89 -2.49 -11.14 -5.37
N GLY A 90 -2.39 -12.19 -4.59
CA GLY A 90 -1.99 -13.54 -5.03
C GLY A 90 -0.63 -13.91 -4.50
N TYR A 91 0.39 -14.02 -5.36
CA TYR A 91 1.77 -14.29 -4.97
C TYR A 91 2.75 -13.60 -5.91
N GLY A 92 3.89 -13.14 -5.37
CA GLY A 92 5.01 -12.71 -6.19
C GLY A 92 5.67 -11.39 -5.79
N SER A 93 5.03 -10.55 -4.96
CA SER A 93 5.58 -9.25 -4.54
C SER A 93 6.90 -9.40 -3.77
N MET A 94 7.03 -10.47 -2.97
CA MET A 94 8.26 -10.75 -2.23
C MET A 94 9.50 -10.90 -3.14
N ARG A 95 9.33 -11.44 -4.34
CA ARG A 95 10.40 -11.64 -5.33
C ARG A 95 10.95 -10.31 -5.87
N LEU A 96 10.23 -9.21 -5.66
CA LEU A 96 10.58 -7.88 -6.17
C LEU A 96 11.36 -7.03 -5.17
N LEU A 97 11.40 -7.41 -3.89
CA LEU A 97 11.93 -6.58 -2.81
C LEU A 97 13.35 -6.08 -3.06
N ASP A 98 14.28 -6.96 -3.45
CA ASP A 98 15.66 -6.55 -3.68
C ASP A 98 15.81 -5.63 -4.91
N ARG A 99 14.93 -5.81 -5.92
CA ARG A 99 14.88 -4.90 -7.08
C ARG A 99 14.37 -3.51 -6.71
N LEU A 100 13.47 -3.42 -5.71
CA LEU A 100 12.92 -2.16 -5.22
C LEU A 100 13.87 -1.40 -4.30
N ARG A 101 14.82 -2.07 -3.68
CA ARG A 101 15.74 -1.47 -2.68
C ARG A 101 16.36 -0.15 -3.15
N PRO A 102 16.95 -0.05 -4.35
CA PRO A 102 17.59 1.20 -4.79
C PRO A 102 16.61 2.36 -4.94
N VAL A 103 15.44 2.12 -5.56
CA VAL A 103 14.45 3.18 -5.79
C VAL A 103 13.79 3.62 -4.48
N LEU A 104 13.50 2.68 -3.57
CA LEU A 104 12.98 3.02 -2.23
C LEU A 104 14.02 3.80 -1.41
N ALA A 105 15.30 3.46 -1.51
CA ALA A 105 16.36 4.18 -0.82
C ALA A 105 16.52 5.62 -1.34
N ALA A 106 16.35 5.83 -2.64
CA ALA A 106 16.45 7.14 -3.30
C ALA A 106 15.22 8.03 -3.08
N ALA A 107 14.04 7.44 -2.89
CA ALA A 107 12.79 8.17 -2.74
C ALA A 107 12.79 8.99 -1.43
N ARG A 108 12.51 10.29 -1.55
CA ARG A 108 12.47 11.26 -0.44
C ARG A 108 11.09 11.47 0.14
N VAL A 109 10.07 11.33 -0.69
CA VAL A 109 8.67 11.53 -0.33
C VAL A 109 7.94 10.21 -0.57
N PRO A 110 7.21 9.68 0.42
CA PRO A 110 6.40 8.50 0.21
C PRO A 110 5.29 8.77 -0.79
N LYS A 111 4.93 7.75 -1.58
CA LYS A 111 3.69 7.75 -2.37
C LYS A 111 2.63 6.98 -1.62
N VAL A 112 1.38 7.35 -1.85
CA VAL A 112 0.24 6.52 -1.44
C VAL A 112 0.43 5.12 -2.05
N LEU A 113 0.31 4.10 -1.24
CA LEU A 113 0.30 2.69 -1.66
C LEU A 113 -0.97 2.05 -1.12
N VAL A 114 -1.77 1.47 -2.02
CA VAL A 114 -3.03 0.78 -1.68
C VAL A 114 -2.98 -0.67 -2.15
N GLY A 115 -3.45 -1.57 -1.30
CA GLY A 115 -3.61 -2.99 -1.59
C GLY A 115 -3.66 -3.82 -0.32
N PHE A 116 -3.77 -5.15 -0.45
CA PHE A 116 -3.77 -6.10 0.66
C PHE A 116 -3.31 -7.48 0.19
N SER A 117 -3.43 -8.51 1.03
CA SER A 117 -2.99 -9.86 0.66
C SER A 117 -1.48 -9.89 0.38
N ASP A 118 -1.02 -10.38 -0.77
CA ASP A 118 0.39 -10.40 -1.17
C ASP A 118 1.06 -9.00 -1.16
N ILE A 119 0.25 -7.92 -1.22
CA ILE A 119 0.74 -6.55 -1.14
C ILE A 119 1.22 -6.18 0.28
N THR A 120 0.87 -6.96 1.28
CA THR A 120 1.45 -6.86 2.65
C THR A 120 2.97 -6.77 2.61
N VAL A 121 3.62 -7.51 1.72
CA VAL A 121 5.08 -7.45 1.52
C VAL A 121 5.56 -6.04 1.17
N LEU A 122 4.82 -5.34 0.31
CA LEU A 122 5.14 -3.95 -0.06
C LEU A 122 4.81 -2.98 1.05
N HIS A 123 3.70 -3.19 1.78
CA HIS A 123 3.40 -2.40 2.97
C HIS A 123 4.50 -2.51 4.02
N LEU A 124 5.00 -3.70 4.30
CA LEU A 124 6.11 -3.92 5.23
C LEU A 124 7.39 -3.22 4.75
N ALA A 125 7.68 -3.23 3.44
CA ALA A 125 8.79 -2.48 2.87
C ALA A 125 8.63 -0.95 3.02
N TRP A 126 7.41 -0.40 2.84
CA TRP A 126 7.08 1.00 3.14
C TRP A 126 7.27 1.32 4.62
N GLN A 127 6.75 0.46 5.50
CA GLN A 127 6.88 0.60 6.94
C GLN A 127 8.35 0.53 7.41
N ALA A 128 9.17 -0.32 6.79
CA ALA A 128 10.62 -0.37 7.05
C ALA A 128 11.31 0.96 6.70
N ARG A 129 10.80 1.69 5.70
CA ARG A 129 11.22 3.06 5.37
C ARG A 129 10.65 4.12 6.34
N GLY A 130 9.72 3.75 7.21
CA GLY A 130 9.01 4.69 8.09
C GLY A 130 7.90 5.44 7.36
N TRP A 131 7.27 4.86 6.35
CA TRP A 131 6.20 5.45 5.56
C TRP A 131 4.85 4.81 5.87
N ARG A 132 3.78 5.61 5.81
CA ARG A 132 2.41 5.14 5.87
C ARG A 132 1.97 4.58 4.52
N SER A 133 1.00 3.66 4.56
CA SER A 133 0.33 3.08 3.41
C SER A 133 -1.11 2.73 3.77
N VAL A 134 -1.92 2.29 2.82
CA VAL A 134 -3.33 1.93 3.05
C VAL A 134 -3.53 0.45 2.70
N HIS A 135 -3.77 -0.38 3.73
CA HIS A 135 -4.29 -1.72 3.54
C HIS A 135 -5.76 -1.60 3.15
N GLY A 136 -6.15 -2.18 2.04
CA GLY A 136 -7.52 -2.08 1.55
C GLY A 136 -7.70 -2.68 0.16
N PRO A 137 -8.89 -2.58 -0.42
CA PRO A 137 -9.24 -3.23 -1.69
C PRO A 137 -8.27 -2.93 -2.81
N VAL A 138 -7.93 -3.95 -3.60
CA VAL A 138 -7.19 -3.85 -4.85
C VAL A 138 -8.10 -3.42 -6.00
N VAL A 139 -7.54 -2.97 -7.14
CA VAL A 139 -8.34 -2.42 -8.24
C VAL A 139 -9.44 -3.37 -8.69
N THR A 140 -9.14 -4.68 -8.84
CA THR A 140 -10.14 -5.68 -9.27
C THR A 140 -11.32 -5.87 -8.32
N GLN A 141 -11.26 -5.31 -7.12
CA GLN A 141 -12.35 -5.37 -6.14
C GLN A 141 -13.15 -4.08 -6.07
N LEU A 142 -12.63 -2.95 -6.54
CA LEU A 142 -13.28 -1.64 -6.34
C LEU A 142 -14.68 -1.59 -6.93
N GLY A 143 -14.93 -2.25 -8.05
CA GLY A 143 -16.24 -2.27 -8.69
C GLY A 143 -17.33 -3.04 -7.95
N THR A 144 -16.95 -3.87 -6.97
CA THR A 144 -17.86 -4.71 -6.19
C THR A 144 -17.93 -4.34 -4.71
N GLN A 145 -17.10 -3.37 -4.27
CA GLN A 145 -17.11 -2.93 -2.87
C GLN A 145 -18.38 -2.11 -2.55
N PRO A 146 -18.91 -2.26 -1.33
CA PRO A 146 -19.98 -1.39 -0.83
C PRO A 146 -19.60 0.10 -0.90
N PRO A 147 -20.61 1.00 -1.09
CA PRO A 147 -20.35 2.44 -1.20
C PRO A 147 -19.62 3.06 0.00
N ASP A 148 -19.86 2.59 1.21
CA ASP A 148 -19.23 3.06 2.43
C ASP A 148 -17.75 2.66 2.51
N VAL A 149 -17.37 1.48 2.00
CA VAL A 149 -15.98 1.05 1.84
C VAL A 149 -15.24 1.97 0.87
N LEU A 150 -15.85 2.28 -0.28
CA LEU A 150 -15.28 3.21 -1.24
C LEU A 150 -15.17 4.63 -0.67
N ALA A 151 -16.22 5.10 0.02
CA ALA A 151 -16.19 6.40 0.68
C ALA A 151 -15.05 6.50 1.70
N ARG A 152 -14.88 5.45 2.51
CA ARG A 152 -13.77 5.37 3.45
C ARG A 152 -12.41 5.34 2.75
N LEU A 153 -12.27 4.57 1.67
CA LEU A 153 -11.03 4.52 0.89
C LEU A 153 -10.64 5.93 0.41
N PHE A 154 -11.54 6.62 -0.26
CA PHE A 154 -11.28 7.94 -0.78
C PHE A 154 -11.03 8.97 0.32
N GLN A 155 -11.75 8.89 1.45
CA GLN A 155 -11.45 9.72 2.62
C GLN A 155 -10.00 9.52 3.10
N LEU A 156 -9.53 8.26 3.21
CA LEU A 156 -8.15 7.97 3.61
C LEU A 156 -7.12 8.50 2.63
N LEU A 157 -7.44 8.56 1.34
CA LEU A 157 -6.51 9.00 0.30
C LEU A 157 -6.46 10.54 0.14
N GLU A 158 -7.51 11.25 0.55
CA GLU A 158 -7.73 12.67 0.24
C GLU A 158 -7.74 13.59 1.47
N SER A 159 -8.14 13.08 2.67
CA SER A 159 -8.29 13.92 3.87
C SER A 159 -7.02 13.95 4.71
N THR A 160 -6.51 15.16 4.97
CA THR A 160 -5.32 15.40 5.78
C THR A 160 -5.62 15.71 7.25
N ASP A 161 -6.87 16.02 7.57
CA ASP A 161 -7.34 16.51 8.85
C ASP A 161 -8.26 15.52 9.59
N LYS A 162 -8.76 14.50 8.90
CA LYS A 162 -9.70 13.53 9.47
C LYS A 162 -9.08 12.14 9.55
N ALA A 163 -9.06 11.59 10.75
CA ALA A 163 -8.85 10.17 10.95
C ALA A 163 -10.08 9.38 10.44
N ALA A 164 -9.85 8.11 10.09
CA ALA A 164 -10.94 7.22 9.69
C ALA A 164 -11.92 6.98 10.86
N PRO A 165 -13.20 6.73 10.59
CA PRO A 165 -14.13 6.24 11.62
C PRO A 165 -13.62 4.95 12.26
N PRO A 166 -13.97 4.67 13.54
CA PRO A 166 -13.55 3.44 14.21
C PRO A 166 -14.11 2.20 13.49
N LEU A 167 -13.43 1.07 13.70
CA LEU A 167 -13.91 -0.25 13.34
C LEU A 167 -14.16 -1.06 14.62
N PHE A 168 -15.11 -1.95 14.56
CA PHE A 168 -15.52 -2.77 15.69
C PHE A 168 -15.33 -4.24 15.37
N GLY A 169 -15.08 -5.01 16.41
CA GLY A 169 -14.95 -6.45 16.38
C GLY A 169 -15.37 -7.05 17.71
N THR A 170 -14.92 -8.26 17.99
CA THR A 170 -15.22 -9.00 19.21
C THR A 170 -13.98 -9.01 20.12
N THR A 171 -14.16 -8.73 21.41
CA THR A 171 -13.09 -8.84 22.41
C THR A 171 -12.61 -10.29 22.55
N LEU A 172 -11.31 -10.52 22.41
CA LEU A 172 -10.65 -11.76 22.85
C LEU A 172 -9.87 -11.58 24.14
N VAL A 173 -9.10 -10.50 24.23
CA VAL A 173 -8.34 -10.15 25.45
C VAL A 173 -8.58 -8.68 25.75
N GLY A 174 -9.05 -8.38 26.93
CA GLY A 174 -9.35 -7.03 27.40
C GLY A 174 -8.12 -6.13 27.58
N GLY A 175 -8.36 -4.89 27.95
CA GLY A 175 -7.33 -3.85 28.13
C GLY A 175 -7.21 -2.92 26.93
N GLY A 176 -6.39 -1.88 27.07
CA GLY A 176 -6.21 -0.85 26.06
C GLY A 176 -4.76 -0.67 25.63
N ALA A 177 -4.53 -0.32 24.39
CA ALA A 177 -3.19 -0.04 23.87
C ALA A 177 -3.19 1.00 22.76
N GLU A 178 -2.14 1.82 22.70
CA GLU A 178 -1.92 2.76 21.60
C GLU A 178 -0.58 2.49 20.91
N GLY A 179 -0.57 2.65 19.59
CA GLY A 179 0.63 2.51 18.78
C GLY A 179 0.38 2.70 17.29
N PRO A 180 1.42 2.67 16.44
CA PRO A 180 1.24 2.61 15.01
C PRO A 180 0.64 1.25 14.61
N LEU A 181 -0.34 1.26 13.69
CA LEU A 181 -0.91 0.03 13.12
C LEU A 181 0.06 -0.55 12.10
N LEU A 182 0.61 -1.73 12.34
CA LEU A 182 1.54 -2.41 11.45
C LEU A 182 1.06 -3.83 11.19
N GLY A 183 1.46 -4.43 10.05
CA GLY A 183 1.13 -5.81 9.74
C GLY A 183 0.33 -5.96 8.45
N GLY A 184 -0.61 -6.87 8.44
CA GLY A 184 -1.44 -7.33 7.33
C GLY A 184 -1.52 -8.85 7.29
N ASN A 185 -1.32 -9.48 6.12
CA ASN A 185 -1.41 -10.91 5.97
C ASN A 185 -0.37 -11.66 6.81
N LEU A 186 -0.83 -12.58 7.66
CA LEU A 186 -0.02 -13.33 8.62
C LEU A 186 1.02 -14.21 7.93
N SER A 187 0.62 -14.91 6.87
CA SER A 187 1.51 -15.74 6.06
C SER A 187 2.68 -14.94 5.51
N LEU A 188 2.43 -13.73 5.00
CA LEU A 188 3.46 -12.89 4.39
C LEU A 188 4.36 -12.24 5.43
N LEU A 189 3.79 -11.81 6.55
CA LEU A 189 4.56 -11.22 7.65
C LEU A 189 5.55 -12.24 8.24
N THR A 190 5.11 -13.47 8.50
CA THR A 190 5.99 -14.53 9.05
C THR A 190 7.14 -14.88 8.12
N ARG A 191 6.94 -14.82 6.80
CA ARG A 191 8.00 -15.10 5.81
C ARG A 191 9.06 -14.01 5.70
N LEU A 192 8.80 -12.83 6.25
CA LEU A 192 9.78 -11.74 6.30
C LEU A 192 10.55 -11.69 7.63
N LEU A 193 10.25 -12.54 8.60
CA LEU A 193 11.03 -12.65 9.84
C LEU A 193 12.51 -12.96 9.52
N GLY A 194 13.39 -12.24 10.18
CA GLY A 194 14.85 -12.38 9.94
C GLY A 194 15.38 -11.68 8.69
N THR A 195 14.51 -11.04 7.90
CA THR A 195 14.90 -10.25 6.72
C THR A 195 14.97 -8.75 7.04
N PRO A 196 15.73 -7.95 6.26
CA PRO A 196 15.75 -6.49 6.43
C PRO A 196 14.45 -5.79 6.01
N TRP A 197 13.48 -6.53 5.50
CA TRP A 197 12.22 -6.02 4.99
C TRP A 197 11.10 -6.00 6.04
N LEU A 198 11.28 -6.71 7.15
CA LEU A 198 10.37 -6.59 8.28
C LEU A 198 10.65 -5.28 9.03
N PRO A 199 9.66 -4.39 9.21
CA PRO A 199 9.84 -3.17 10.00
C PRO A 199 10.09 -3.50 11.48
N ARG A 200 10.61 -2.54 12.22
CA ARG A 200 10.64 -2.64 13.68
C ARG A 200 9.21 -2.56 14.20
N LEU A 201 8.83 -3.53 15.04
CA LEU A 201 7.47 -3.68 15.56
C LEU A 201 7.30 -3.12 16.99
N GLU A 202 8.37 -2.52 17.58
CA GLU A 202 8.34 -2.01 18.95
C GLU A 202 7.24 -0.97 19.15
N GLY A 203 6.31 -1.28 20.04
CA GLY A 203 5.19 -0.41 20.41
C GLY A 203 4.06 -0.36 19.41
N ALA A 204 4.04 -1.23 18.41
CA ALA A 204 2.98 -1.30 17.41
C ALA A 204 1.71 -1.99 17.94
N ILE A 205 0.58 -1.69 17.30
CA ILE A 205 -0.61 -2.54 17.27
C ILE A 205 -0.47 -3.41 16.03
N LEU A 206 -0.48 -4.73 16.22
CA LEU A 206 -0.22 -5.69 15.14
C LEU A 206 -1.53 -6.12 14.49
N LEU A 207 -1.71 -5.78 13.22
CA LEU A 207 -2.82 -6.27 12.39
C LEU A 207 -2.41 -7.59 11.75
N LEU A 208 -3.27 -8.62 11.90
CA LEU A 208 -3.13 -9.93 11.26
C LEU A 208 -4.45 -10.34 10.62
N GLU A 209 -4.38 -10.81 9.38
CA GLU A 209 -5.48 -11.42 8.65
C GLU A 209 -4.91 -12.52 7.75
N ASP A 210 -5.70 -13.49 7.31
CA ASP A 210 -5.25 -14.49 6.34
C ASP A 210 -6.43 -15.12 5.57
N VAL A 211 -6.12 -15.97 4.59
CA VAL A 211 -7.11 -16.70 3.80
C VAL A 211 -6.60 -18.09 3.43
N GLY A 212 -7.46 -19.11 3.57
CA GLY A 212 -7.18 -20.48 3.11
C GLY A 212 -6.12 -21.23 3.89
N GLU A 213 -5.74 -20.73 5.07
CA GLU A 213 -4.77 -21.39 5.94
C GLU A 213 -5.49 -22.21 7.03
N ARG A 214 -5.21 -23.52 7.12
CA ARG A 214 -5.80 -24.38 8.14
C ARG A 214 -5.37 -23.97 9.55
N PRO A 215 -6.18 -24.25 10.60
CA PRO A 215 -5.90 -23.83 11.97
C PRO A 215 -4.50 -24.20 12.47
N TYR A 216 -4.01 -25.42 12.19
CA TYR A 216 -2.64 -25.79 12.59
C TYR A 216 -1.54 -25.01 11.89
N ARG A 217 -1.81 -24.44 10.70
CA ARG A 217 -0.87 -23.55 10.00
C ARG A 217 -0.87 -22.16 10.60
N LEU A 218 -2.06 -21.68 11.02
CA LEU A 218 -2.19 -20.43 11.77
C LEU A 218 -1.43 -20.52 13.10
N ASP A 219 -1.62 -21.60 13.85
CA ASP A 219 -0.87 -21.89 15.08
C ASP A 219 0.64 -21.87 14.82
N ARG A 220 1.12 -22.61 13.82
CA ARG A 220 2.55 -22.66 13.49
C ARG A 220 3.11 -21.28 13.16
N MET A 221 2.37 -20.45 12.44
CA MET A 221 2.80 -19.08 12.10
C MET A 221 2.78 -18.19 13.33
N TRP A 222 1.76 -18.30 14.17
CA TRP A 222 1.68 -17.59 15.45
C TRP A 222 2.82 -17.98 16.39
N THR A 223 3.04 -19.27 16.56
CA THR A 223 4.17 -19.81 17.35
C THR A 223 5.51 -19.29 16.81
N HIS A 224 5.67 -19.20 15.49
CA HIS A 224 6.86 -18.60 14.90
C HIS A 224 7.02 -17.13 15.28
N LEU A 225 5.94 -16.33 15.27
CA LEU A 225 5.98 -14.94 15.76
C LEU A 225 6.35 -14.88 17.26
N ALA A 226 5.81 -15.77 18.07
CA ALA A 226 6.11 -15.85 19.50
C ALA A 226 7.58 -16.17 19.77
N LEU A 227 8.12 -17.20 19.11
CA LEU A 227 9.54 -17.58 19.20
C LEU A 227 10.49 -16.48 18.70
N ALA A 228 10.10 -15.76 17.65
CA ALA A 228 10.83 -14.60 17.15
C ALA A 228 10.72 -13.36 18.08
N GLY A 229 9.94 -13.46 19.15
CA GLY A 229 9.75 -12.41 20.15
C GLY A 229 8.92 -11.22 19.66
N VAL A 230 8.07 -11.41 18.68
CA VAL A 230 7.20 -10.36 18.13
C VAL A 230 6.24 -9.85 19.20
N PHE A 231 5.55 -10.73 19.91
CA PHE A 231 4.57 -10.37 20.94
C PHE A 231 5.17 -9.65 22.15
N ARG A 232 6.47 -9.79 22.40
CA ARG A 232 7.18 -8.97 23.41
C ARG A 232 7.47 -7.53 22.97
N ARG A 233 7.29 -7.20 21.69
CA ARG A 233 7.59 -5.89 21.11
C ARG A 233 6.34 -5.07 20.81
N VAL A 234 5.24 -5.73 20.47
CA VAL A 234 3.95 -5.07 20.17
C VAL A 234 3.18 -4.78 21.46
N ARG A 235 2.15 -3.95 21.37
CA ARG A 235 1.33 -3.54 22.51
C ARG A 235 -0.09 -4.10 22.46
N GLY A 236 -0.54 -4.56 21.31
CA GLY A 236 -1.87 -5.12 21.12
C GLY A 236 -1.97 -5.78 19.76
N ILE A 237 -3.03 -6.52 19.56
CA ILE A 237 -3.27 -7.35 18.39
C ILE A 237 -4.67 -7.06 17.85
N VAL A 238 -4.76 -6.82 16.55
CA VAL A 238 -6.03 -6.74 15.80
C VAL A 238 -6.06 -7.93 14.85
N LEU A 239 -7.07 -8.77 14.99
CA LEU A 239 -7.34 -9.89 14.08
C LEU A 239 -8.46 -9.46 13.14
N GLY A 240 -8.13 -9.42 11.85
CA GLY A 240 -9.08 -9.21 10.78
C GLY A 240 -9.80 -10.50 10.40
N ASP A 241 -10.12 -10.64 9.11
CA ASP A 241 -10.76 -11.83 8.59
C ASP A 241 -9.76 -12.99 8.46
N PHE A 242 -10.20 -14.18 8.84
CA PHE A 242 -9.53 -15.46 8.58
C PHE A 242 -10.45 -16.33 7.72
N THR A 243 -10.61 -15.91 6.48
CA THR A 243 -11.56 -16.49 5.53
C THR A 243 -11.07 -17.86 5.05
N ASP A 244 -11.96 -18.85 4.97
CA ASP A 244 -11.64 -20.22 4.54
C ASP A 244 -10.49 -20.87 5.34
N CYS A 245 -10.38 -20.51 6.62
CA CYS A 245 -9.31 -20.98 7.50
C CYS A 245 -9.73 -22.13 8.42
N GLU A 246 -10.87 -22.75 8.17
CA GLU A 246 -11.41 -23.82 9.00
C GLU A 246 -10.83 -25.20 8.64
N GLU A 247 -10.91 -26.14 9.58
CA GLU A 247 -10.65 -27.56 9.34
C GLU A 247 -11.96 -28.26 8.98
N PRO A 248 -12.12 -28.79 7.75
CA PRO A 248 -13.41 -29.32 7.29
C PRO A 248 -13.99 -30.44 8.16
N ASP A 249 -13.11 -31.29 8.70
CA ASP A 249 -13.49 -32.45 9.50
C ASP A 249 -13.05 -32.30 10.97
N GLY A 250 -12.67 -31.09 11.39
CA GLY A 250 -12.19 -30.80 12.74
C GLY A 250 -13.32 -30.52 13.73
N ASP A 251 -13.08 -30.80 14.98
CA ASP A 251 -13.93 -30.46 16.12
C ASP A 251 -13.55 -29.13 16.77
N TYR A 252 -12.68 -28.35 16.09
CA TYR A 252 -12.17 -27.03 16.50
C TYR A 252 -12.20 -26.05 15.33
N THR A 253 -12.26 -24.77 15.66
CA THR A 253 -12.28 -23.68 14.68
C THR A 253 -10.97 -22.88 14.68
N SER A 254 -10.67 -22.20 13.59
CA SER A 254 -9.57 -21.23 13.54
C SER A 254 -9.70 -20.17 14.62
N ARG A 255 -10.94 -19.75 14.90
CA ARG A 255 -11.25 -18.80 15.98
C ARG A 255 -10.85 -19.33 17.35
N ALA A 256 -11.20 -20.60 17.68
CA ALA A 256 -10.85 -21.20 18.96
C ALA A 256 -9.33 -21.25 19.15
N VAL A 257 -8.60 -21.73 18.13
CA VAL A 257 -7.13 -21.81 18.15
C VAL A 257 -6.51 -20.42 18.35
N LEU A 258 -6.94 -19.43 17.58
CA LEU A 258 -6.39 -18.07 17.68
C LEU A 258 -6.78 -17.37 18.99
N ALA A 259 -7.96 -17.66 19.55
CA ALA A 259 -8.37 -17.14 20.86
C ALA A 259 -7.48 -17.65 21.99
N ASP A 260 -7.17 -18.95 21.99
CA ASP A 260 -6.26 -19.56 22.96
C ASP A 260 -4.87 -18.94 22.86
N LEU A 261 -4.32 -18.88 21.64
CA LEU A 261 -3.00 -18.29 21.37
C LEU A 261 -2.92 -16.79 21.71
N ALA A 262 -3.98 -16.02 21.44
CA ALA A 262 -4.04 -14.61 21.79
C ALA A 262 -4.07 -14.42 23.31
N SER A 263 -4.84 -15.24 24.02
CA SER A 263 -4.94 -15.20 25.49
C SER A 263 -3.59 -15.45 26.16
N GLU A 264 -2.77 -16.36 25.62
CA GLU A 264 -1.41 -16.64 26.12
C GLU A 264 -0.46 -15.43 26.04
N THR A 265 -0.72 -14.51 25.10
CA THR A 265 0.13 -13.30 24.97
C THR A 265 -0.12 -12.28 26.09
N GLY A 266 -1.31 -12.27 26.69
CA GLY A 266 -1.77 -11.27 27.65
C GLY A 266 -1.90 -9.86 27.06
N LEU A 267 -1.80 -9.70 25.74
CA LEU A 267 -1.94 -8.41 25.05
C LEU A 267 -3.41 -8.14 24.72
N PRO A 268 -3.88 -6.87 24.83
CA PRO A 268 -5.19 -6.52 24.30
C PRO A 268 -5.39 -7.03 22.89
N CYS A 269 -6.49 -7.74 22.63
CA CYS A 269 -6.77 -8.38 21.36
C CYS A 269 -8.25 -8.25 20.97
N VAL A 270 -8.51 -7.77 19.76
CA VAL A 270 -9.85 -7.68 19.16
C VAL A 270 -9.87 -8.52 17.89
N TRP A 271 -10.90 -9.34 17.74
CA TRP A 271 -11.15 -10.28 16.65
C TRP A 271 -12.30 -9.80 15.74
N GLU A 272 -12.35 -10.32 14.52
CA GLU A 272 -13.44 -10.04 13.55
C GLU A 272 -13.56 -8.55 13.19
N VAL A 273 -12.46 -7.81 13.27
CA VAL A 273 -12.45 -6.47 12.68
C VAL A 273 -12.50 -6.63 11.16
N PRO A 274 -13.45 -5.99 10.44
CA PRO A 274 -13.72 -6.29 9.04
C PRO A 274 -12.62 -5.75 8.10
N ILE A 275 -11.46 -6.37 8.17
CA ILE A 275 -10.23 -6.05 7.43
C ILE A 275 -9.67 -7.36 6.87
N GLY A 276 -9.49 -7.45 5.56
CA GLY A 276 -8.84 -8.61 4.94
C GLY A 276 -9.65 -9.26 3.82
N HIS A 277 -9.78 -10.59 3.85
CA HIS A 277 -10.39 -11.37 2.78
C HIS A 277 -11.87 -11.69 3.00
N GLY A 278 -12.53 -11.06 3.98
CA GLY A 278 -13.96 -11.22 4.23
C GLY A 278 -14.83 -10.61 3.14
N ALA A 279 -16.14 -10.66 3.37
CA ALA A 279 -17.13 -10.09 2.45
C ALA A 279 -16.95 -8.56 2.26
N VAL A 280 -16.41 -7.90 3.29
CA VAL A 280 -16.14 -6.46 3.30
C VAL A 280 -14.69 -6.25 3.77
N ASN A 281 -13.92 -5.47 3.05
CA ASN A 281 -12.55 -5.12 3.41
C ASN A 281 -12.43 -3.61 3.65
N TYR A 282 -12.69 -3.16 4.88
CA TYR A 282 -12.54 -1.75 5.20
C TYR A 282 -11.06 -1.31 5.13
N PRO A 283 -10.75 -0.28 4.35
CA PRO A 283 -9.40 0.21 4.25
C PRO A 283 -8.92 0.87 5.55
N VAL A 284 -7.66 0.59 5.92
CA VAL A 284 -7.04 1.11 7.13
C VAL A 284 -5.64 1.67 6.87
N PRO A 285 -5.25 2.75 7.60
CA PRO A 285 -3.98 3.41 7.42
C PRO A 285 -2.87 2.69 8.20
N LEU A 286 -2.02 1.93 7.53
CA LEU A 286 -0.84 1.32 8.13
C LEU A 286 0.23 2.38 8.43
N GLY A 287 0.85 2.29 9.61
CA GLY A 287 1.82 3.25 10.11
C GLY A 287 1.18 4.47 10.80
N ALA A 288 -0.13 4.68 10.71
CA ALA A 288 -0.84 5.68 11.50
C ALA A 288 -1.06 5.18 12.94
N ARG A 289 -1.13 6.12 13.90
CA ARG A 289 -1.43 5.77 15.29
C ARG A 289 -2.89 5.40 15.44
N VAL A 290 -3.12 4.36 16.21
CA VAL A 290 -4.43 3.85 16.57
C VAL A 290 -4.51 3.62 18.08
N CYS A 291 -5.73 3.62 18.61
CA CYS A 291 -6.06 3.14 19.94
C CYS A 291 -6.88 1.85 19.79
N LEU A 292 -6.38 0.77 20.36
CA LEU A 292 -7.08 -0.50 20.50
C LEU A 292 -7.74 -0.54 21.86
N ASP A 293 -9.05 -0.61 21.87
CA ASP A 293 -9.87 -0.84 23.06
C ASP A 293 -10.31 -2.31 23.07
N GLY A 294 -9.54 -3.13 23.78
CA GLY A 294 -9.83 -4.54 23.93
C GLY A 294 -11.08 -4.81 24.77
N ASP A 295 -11.45 -3.94 25.71
CA ASP A 295 -12.65 -4.09 26.55
C ASP A 295 -13.92 -3.76 25.74
N GLY A 296 -13.87 -2.69 24.95
CA GLY A 296 -14.98 -2.24 24.10
C GLY A 296 -14.97 -2.85 22.69
N GLY A 297 -14.02 -3.72 22.35
CA GLY A 297 -13.95 -4.39 21.03
C GLY A 297 -13.77 -3.42 19.87
N SER A 298 -12.97 -2.34 20.01
CA SER A 298 -12.85 -1.33 18.96
C SER A 298 -11.42 -0.97 18.58
N LEU A 299 -11.24 -0.58 17.33
CA LEU A 299 -10.02 -0.01 16.77
C LEU A 299 -10.31 1.43 16.33
N GLN A 300 -9.77 2.40 17.04
CA GLN A 300 -9.92 3.83 16.78
C GLN A 300 -8.68 4.37 16.07
N PHE A 301 -8.87 5.19 15.04
CA PHE A 301 -7.78 5.80 14.27
C PHE A 301 -7.54 7.21 14.81
N LEU A 302 -6.30 7.51 15.21
CA LEU A 302 -5.92 8.78 15.85
C LEU A 302 -5.27 9.77 14.88
N GLU A 303 -4.87 9.29 13.71
CA GLU A 303 -4.17 10.09 12.71
C GLU A 303 -4.71 9.79 11.30
N PRO A 304 -4.70 10.78 10.37
CA PRO A 304 -5.04 10.55 8.97
C PRO A 304 -4.01 9.66 8.28
N ALA A 305 -4.40 9.02 7.18
CA ALA A 305 -3.49 8.17 6.38
C ALA A 305 -2.47 8.99 5.59
N VAL A 306 -2.88 10.16 5.12
CA VAL A 306 -2.14 11.08 4.25
C VAL A 306 -1.91 12.41 4.96
N GLY A 307 -1.02 13.23 4.42
CA GLY A 307 -0.68 14.54 5.01
C GLY A 307 -0.58 15.64 3.96
N GLU A 308 -0.34 16.86 4.42
CA GLU A 308 -0.09 17.98 3.53
C GLU A 308 1.17 17.76 2.69
N PRO A 309 1.20 18.26 1.45
CA PRO A 309 2.42 18.23 0.64
C PRO A 309 3.52 19.02 1.36
N GLY A 310 4.59 18.33 1.76
CA GLY A 310 5.74 19.01 2.35
C GLY A 310 6.36 20.04 1.38
N PRO A 311 7.11 21.03 1.89
CA PRO A 311 7.68 22.12 1.07
C PRO A 311 8.56 21.63 -0.10
N SER A 312 9.11 20.42 -0.02
CA SER A 312 9.87 19.80 -1.12
C SER A 312 8.98 19.26 -2.24
N ALA A 313 7.78 18.82 -1.95
CA ALA A 313 6.82 18.32 -2.95
C ALA A 313 6.17 19.46 -3.73
N ALA A 314 5.95 20.62 -3.10
CA ALA A 314 5.39 21.81 -3.73
C ALA A 314 6.31 22.41 -4.82
N ARG A 315 7.62 22.18 -4.75
CA ARG A 315 8.58 22.65 -5.76
C ARG A 315 8.65 21.78 -7.02
N LEU A 316 8.14 20.55 -6.97
CA LEU A 316 8.13 19.62 -8.11
C LEU A 316 6.91 19.80 -9.01
N VAL A 317 5.86 20.43 -8.54
CA VAL A 317 4.74 20.89 -9.35
C VAL A 317 5.10 22.27 -9.92
N GLY A 318 5.98 22.28 -10.93
CA GLY A 318 6.40 23.50 -11.61
C GLY A 318 5.19 24.22 -12.22
N ARG A 319 5.10 25.54 -11.99
CA ARG A 319 4.17 26.42 -12.72
C ARG A 319 4.20 26.07 -14.22
N PRO A 320 3.05 26.00 -14.90
CA PRO A 320 3.02 25.78 -16.33
C PRO A 320 3.92 26.83 -16.98
N ARG A 321 4.93 26.39 -17.74
CA ARG A 321 5.79 27.30 -18.49
C ARG A 321 4.90 28.11 -19.42
N ARG A 322 4.83 29.42 -19.22
CA ARG A 322 4.24 30.32 -20.22
C ARG A 322 4.97 30.09 -21.56
N PRO A 323 4.25 29.92 -22.68
CA PRO A 323 4.88 29.77 -23.97
C PRO A 323 5.78 30.99 -24.20
N ARG A 324 7.03 30.74 -24.62
CA ARG A 324 7.94 31.81 -25.04
C ARG A 324 7.31 32.52 -26.23
N PRO A 325 7.31 33.88 -26.27
CA PRO A 325 6.92 34.59 -27.46
C PRO A 325 7.83 34.17 -28.62
N ALA A 326 7.24 33.98 -29.79
CA ALA A 326 7.97 33.63 -31.01
C ALA A 326 9.01 34.72 -31.32
N PRO A 327 10.22 34.39 -31.78
CA PRO A 327 11.19 35.37 -32.21
C PRO A 327 10.63 36.17 -33.40
N HIS A 328 10.68 37.47 -33.30
CA HIS A 328 10.33 38.39 -34.41
C HIS A 328 11.16 38.01 -35.62
N GLY A 329 10.48 37.69 -36.73
CA GLY A 329 11.11 37.34 -38.00
C GLY A 329 11.93 38.50 -38.53
N THR A 330 13.21 38.25 -38.71
CA THR A 330 14.06 39.10 -39.56
C THR A 330 13.73 38.76 -41.00
N GLY A 331 13.33 39.76 -41.76
CA GLY A 331 12.95 39.65 -43.16
C GLY A 331 14.10 39.11 -44.06
N PRO A 332 13.78 38.64 -45.27
CA PRO A 332 14.74 37.97 -46.12
C PRO A 332 15.81 38.94 -46.64
N PRO A 333 17.08 38.51 -46.84
CA PRO A 333 18.13 39.35 -47.35
C PRO A 333 17.88 39.67 -48.84
N GLN A 334 18.01 40.97 -49.19
CA GLN A 334 17.96 41.45 -50.57
C GLN A 334 19.14 40.87 -51.38
N ARG A 335 18.84 40.25 -52.51
CA ARG A 335 19.84 39.80 -53.50
C ARG A 335 20.34 40.95 -54.29
N HIS A 336 21.64 41.32 -54.24
CA HIS A 336 22.33 42.15 -55.21
C HIS A 336 22.68 41.34 -56.47
N PRO A 337 22.56 41.92 -57.70
CA PRO A 337 22.92 41.26 -58.97
C PRO A 337 24.44 41.16 -59.13
N ARG A 338 24.97 39.98 -59.45
CA ARG A 338 26.37 39.81 -59.84
C ARG A 338 26.54 40.18 -61.33
N SER A 339 27.45 41.07 -61.60
CA SER A 339 27.92 41.43 -62.90
C SER A 339 28.74 40.28 -63.57
N THR A 340 28.42 40.04 -64.82
CA THR A 340 29.15 39.16 -65.74
C THR A 340 30.48 39.78 -66.16
N GLY A 341 31.58 39.05 -65.83
CA GLY A 341 32.91 39.37 -66.42
C GLY A 341 33.47 38.13 -67.14
N ARG A 342 33.57 38.24 -68.45
CA ARG A 342 34.26 37.30 -69.35
C ARG A 342 35.77 37.38 -69.17
N GLY A 343 36.46 36.26 -69.27
CA GLY A 343 37.94 36.27 -69.39
C GLY A 343 38.47 34.87 -69.72
N ARG A 344 38.91 34.71 -70.93
CA ARG A 344 39.46 33.59 -71.71
C ARG A 344 40.75 33.00 -71.10
N ARG A 345 40.88 31.80 -71.41
CA ARG A 345 41.90 30.74 -71.65
C ARG A 345 43.41 31.23 -71.79
N PRO A 346 44.41 30.37 -71.78
CA PRO A 346 44.45 28.99 -72.34
C PRO A 346 44.58 27.88 -71.32
#